data_e113e54c95037669f85e53f6bf9a2489
#
_entry.id   e113e54c95037669f85e53f6bf9a2489
#
_cell.length_a   1.000
_cell.length_b   1.000
_cell.length_c   1.000
_cell.angle_alpha   90.00
_cell.angle_beta   90.00
_cell.angle_gamma   90.00
#
_symmetry.space_group_name_H-M   'P 1'
#
loop_
_entity.id
_entity.type
_entity.pdbx_description
1 polymer ?
#
loop_
_entity_poly.entity_id
_entity_poly.type
_entity_poly.pdbx_seq_one_letter_code
_entity_poly.pdbx_strand_id
1 'polypeptide(L)'
;MTLTLGNLAPDFTLPADSGKLFKLSALRGQRVVLVFYPGDDTPVCTAQLCEYRDGIEEFEDLNAVVIGISQQDAASHVAFKKKRALPFTLLTDADLTVANQYGAKGIMGLKRACFLIDETGVLRYQHVELTALFRRSRAELVAALEKLSS
;
A
#
# COMPACT_ATOMS: atom_id res chain seq x y z
N MET A 1 -15.69 -11.09 -6.73
CA MET A 1 -16.09 -9.67 -6.77
C MET A 1 -15.05 -8.87 -7.51
N THR A 2 -15.45 -8.11 -8.51
CA THR A 2 -14.53 -7.35 -9.35
C THR A 2 -14.26 -5.97 -8.74
N LEU A 3 -12.98 -5.62 -8.61
CA LEU A 3 -12.56 -4.30 -8.14
C LEU A 3 -12.78 -3.29 -9.27
N THR A 4 -13.51 -2.21 -9.00
CA THR A 4 -13.86 -1.21 -10.01
C THR A 4 -13.54 0.20 -9.55
N LEU A 5 -12.86 0.97 -10.40
CA LEU A 5 -12.61 2.40 -10.14
C LEU A 5 -13.94 3.14 -10.02
N GLY A 6 -14.03 4.06 -9.08
CA GLY A 6 -15.22 4.83 -8.82
C GLY A 6 -16.17 4.21 -7.79
N ASN A 7 -15.93 2.96 -7.40
CA ASN A 7 -16.68 2.30 -6.35
C ASN A 7 -15.91 2.34 -5.03
N LEU A 8 -16.59 2.07 -3.91
CA LEU A 8 -15.92 1.97 -2.62
C LEU A 8 -14.87 0.87 -2.67
N ALA A 9 -13.67 1.16 -2.18
CA ALA A 9 -12.62 0.17 -2.01
C ALA A 9 -13.05 -0.84 -0.93
N PRO A 10 -12.74 -2.13 -1.09
CA PRO A 10 -13.04 -3.11 -0.05
C PRO A 10 -12.44 -2.71 1.29
N ASP A 11 -13.27 -2.61 2.33
CA ASP A 11 -12.79 -2.34 3.69
C ASP A 11 -12.14 -3.59 4.26
N PHE A 12 -11.18 -3.40 5.15
CA PHE A 12 -10.49 -4.52 5.78
C PHE A 12 -9.93 -4.12 7.14
N THR A 13 -9.62 -5.13 7.95
CA THR A 13 -8.92 -4.98 9.22
C THR A 13 -7.76 -5.95 9.23
N LEU A 14 -6.54 -5.44 9.41
CA LEU A 14 -5.32 -6.25 9.44
C LEU A 14 -4.42 -5.84 10.60
N PRO A 15 -3.62 -6.78 11.14
CA PRO A 15 -2.63 -6.44 12.16
C PRO A 15 -1.54 -5.56 11.59
N ALA A 16 -1.17 -4.52 12.34
CA ALA A 16 -0.09 -3.60 11.98
C ALA A 16 1.20 -3.96 12.72
N ASP A 17 2.32 -3.41 12.25
CA ASP A 17 3.61 -3.58 12.88
C ASP A 17 3.65 -3.06 14.33
N SER A 18 2.76 -2.12 14.65
CA SER A 18 2.63 -1.58 16.02
C SER A 18 1.99 -2.56 17.01
N GLY A 19 1.46 -3.68 16.55
CA GLY A 19 0.71 -4.62 17.37
C GLY A 19 -0.77 -4.31 17.47
N LYS A 20 -1.22 -3.19 16.89
CA LYS A 20 -2.64 -2.79 16.88
C LYS A 20 -3.30 -3.24 15.59
N LEU A 21 -4.62 -3.34 15.61
CA LEU A 21 -5.39 -3.60 14.39
C LEU A 21 -5.58 -2.30 13.60
N PHE A 22 -5.39 -2.39 12.30
CA PHE A 22 -5.60 -1.29 11.37
C PHE A 22 -6.88 -1.55 10.59
N LYS A 23 -7.78 -0.57 10.55
CA LYS A 23 -9.01 -0.65 9.76
C LYS A 23 -8.99 0.45 8.71
N LEU A 24 -9.14 0.08 7.44
CA LEU A 24 -9.06 1.04 6.34
C LEU A 24 -10.07 2.17 6.49
N SER A 25 -11.32 1.85 6.83
CA SER A 25 -12.39 2.85 6.95
C SER A 25 -12.14 3.88 8.06
N ALA A 26 -11.23 3.60 9.00
CA ALA A 26 -10.86 4.56 10.04
C ALA A 26 -10.07 5.75 9.48
N LEU A 27 -9.56 5.66 8.25
CA LEU A 27 -8.80 6.73 7.61
C LEU A 27 -9.65 7.62 6.69
N ARG A 28 -10.97 7.57 6.78
CA ARG A 28 -11.83 8.51 6.05
C ARG A 28 -11.44 9.94 6.39
N GLY A 29 -11.41 10.80 5.37
CA GLY A 29 -10.90 12.17 5.50
C GLY A 29 -9.47 12.31 5.01
N GLN A 30 -8.75 11.21 4.81
CA GLN A 30 -7.42 11.18 4.24
C GLN A 30 -7.40 10.28 3.01
N ARG A 31 -6.51 10.58 2.06
CA ARG A 31 -6.24 9.71 0.94
C ARG A 31 -5.30 8.60 1.39
N VAL A 32 -5.49 7.39 0.87
CA VAL A 32 -4.68 6.24 1.26
C VAL A 32 -3.99 5.67 0.03
N VAL A 33 -2.68 5.50 0.13
CA VAL A 33 -1.89 4.80 -0.89
C VAL A 33 -1.59 3.42 -0.34
N LEU A 34 -2.27 2.40 -0.86
CA LEU A 34 -2.00 1.01 -0.47
C LEU A 34 -0.92 0.44 -1.38
N VAL A 35 0.13 -0.08 -0.78
CA VAL A 35 1.24 -0.68 -1.51
C VAL A 35 1.36 -2.14 -1.09
N PHE A 36 0.93 -3.05 -1.97
CA PHE A 36 1.15 -4.49 -1.78
C PHE A 36 2.52 -4.82 -2.33
N TYR A 37 3.36 -5.51 -1.54
CA TYR A 37 4.70 -5.88 -1.95
C TYR A 37 5.04 -7.30 -1.51
N PRO A 38 5.81 -8.08 -2.31
CA PRO A 38 6.05 -9.49 -2.03
C PRO A 38 6.79 -9.81 -0.74
N GLY A 39 7.71 -8.95 -0.28
CA GLY A 39 8.43 -9.30 0.95
C GLY A 39 9.33 -8.21 1.49
N ASP A 40 9.44 -8.18 2.82
CA ASP A 40 10.31 -7.25 3.53
C ASP A 40 11.77 -7.51 3.17
N ASP A 41 12.52 -6.40 3.06
CA ASP A 41 13.98 -6.41 2.85
C ASP A 41 14.45 -7.16 1.59
N THR A 42 13.55 -7.33 0.60
CA THR A 42 13.94 -7.80 -0.73
C THR A 42 14.39 -6.60 -1.57
N PRO A 43 15.28 -6.79 -2.60
CA PRO A 43 15.89 -5.65 -3.30
C PRO A 43 14.89 -4.66 -3.91
N VAL A 44 13.90 -5.14 -4.67
CA VAL A 44 12.94 -4.26 -5.35
C VAL A 44 11.98 -3.62 -4.36
N CYS A 45 11.50 -4.38 -3.37
CA CYS A 45 10.61 -3.85 -2.34
C CYS A 45 11.31 -2.80 -1.49
N THR A 46 12.58 -3.05 -1.12
CA THR A 46 13.38 -2.08 -0.37
C THR A 46 13.54 -0.79 -1.16
N ALA A 47 13.91 -0.90 -2.45
CA ALA A 47 14.07 0.26 -3.32
C ALA A 47 12.76 1.05 -3.44
N GLN A 48 11.64 0.35 -3.62
CA GLN A 48 10.33 0.97 -3.74
C GLN A 48 9.94 1.75 -2.48
N LEU A 49 10.01 1.11 -1.32
CA LEU A 49 9.58 1.73 -0.07
C LEU A 49 10.54 2.84 0.38
N CYS A 50 11.84 2.68 0.12
CA CYS A 50 12.80 3.74 0.41
C CYS A 50 12.59 4.97 -0.48
N GLU A 51 12.22 4.77 -1.75
CA GLU A 51 11.87 5.89 -2.63
C GLU A 51 10.68 6.66 -2.09
N TYR A 52 9.64 5.97 -1.61
CA TYR A 52 8.47 6.62 -1.02
C TYR A 52 8.84 7.32 0.30
N ARG A 53 9.69 6.70 1.12
CA ARG A 53 10.20 7.31 2.35
C ARG A 53 10.90 8.65 2.06
N ASP A 54 11.76 8.65 1.04
CA ASP A 54 12.56 9.83 0.71
C ASP A 54 11.70 10.99 0.20
N GLY A 55 10.51 10.71 -0.30
CA GLY A 55 9.57 11.72 -0.76
C GLY A 55 8.27 11.76 0.03
N ILE A 56 8.29 11.30 1.27
CA ILE A 56 7.05 11.20 2.08
C ILE A 56 6.33 12.54 2.20
N GLU A 57 7.05 13.65 2.22
CA GLU A 57 6.46 14.99 2.30
C GLU A 57 5.53 15.29 1.13
N GLU A 58 5.86 14.80 -0.07
CA GLU A 58 5.00 14.99 -1.24
C GLU A 58 3.64 14.32 -1.05
N PHE A 59 3.63 13.14 -0.41
CA PHE A 59 2.38 12.45 -0.08
C PHE A 59 1.61 13.21 1.00
N GLU A 60 2.29 13.66 2.03
CA GLU A 60 1.66 14.41 3.13
C GLU A 60 1.04 15.72 2.63
N ASP A 61 1.72 16.41 1.73
CA ASP A 61 1.22 17.65 1.13
C ASP A 61 -0.07 17.44 0.34
N LEU A 62 -0.30 16.22 -0.13
CA LEU A 62 -1.51 15.82 -0.85
C LEU A 62 -2.54 15.13 0.06
N ASN A 63 -2.37 15.22 1.37
CA ASN A 63 -3.23 14.59 2.37
C ASN A 63 -3.31 13.07 2.18
N ALA A 64 -2.18 12.45 1.84
CA ALA A 64 -2.11 11.03 1.57
C ALA A 64 -1.24 10.28 2.59
N VAL A 65 -1.72 9.12 3.01
CA VAL A 65 -1.00 8.21 3.93
C VAL A 65 -0.58 6.98 3.13
N VAL A 66 0.69 6.61 3.22
CA VAL A 66 1.22 5.41 2.57
C VAL A 66 1.15 4.24 3.54
N ILE A 67 0.55 3.13 3.10
CA ILE A 67 0.40 1.92 3.90
C ILE A 67 0.97 0.75 3.10
N GLY A 68 1.93 0.03 3.68
CA GLY A 68 2.50 -1.17 3.06
C GLY A 68 1.79 -2.42 3.55
N ILE A 69 1.60 -3.39 2.65
CA ILE A 69 0.95 -4.67 2.98
C ILE A 69 1.74 -5.82 2.36
N SER A 70 2.09 -6.82 3.20
CA SER A 70 2.71 -8.05 2.73
C SER A 70 2.30 -9.22 3.62
N GLN A 71 2.80 -10.42 3.32
CA GLN A 71 2.52 -11.61 4.13
C GLN A 71 3.41 -11.74 5.36
N GLN A 72 4.50 -10.97 5.44
CA GLN A 72 5.42 -11.04 6.55
C GLN A 72 4.74 -10.68 7.87
N ASP A 73 5.20 -11.28 8.98
CA ASP A 73 4.64 -11.02 10.29
C ASP A 73 5.11 -9.67 10.88
N ALA A 74 4.55 -9.31 12.03
CA ALA A 74 4.86 -8.05 12.68
C ALA A 74 6.34 -7.92 13.04
N ALA A 75 6.99 -9.00 13.46
CA ALA A 75 8.40 -8.98 13.81
C ALA A 75 9.28 -8.63 12.59
N SER A 76 8.97 -9.22 11.43
CA SER A 76 9.65 -8.92 10.18
C SER A 76 9.44 -7.46 9.80
N HIS A 77 8.20 -6.96 9.89
CA HIS A 77 7.87 -5.56 9.58
C HIS A 77 8.61 -4.58 10.50
N VAL A 78 8.67 -4.87 11.79
CA VAL A 78 9.39 -4.03 12.75
C VAL A 78 10.87 -3.95 12.40
N ALA A 79 11.49 -5.09 12.10
CA ALA A 79 12.91 -5.15 11.74
C ALA A 79 13.19 -4.37 10.44
N PHE A 80 12.35 -4.57 9.42
CA PHE A 80 12.48 -3.88 8.12
C PHE A 80 12.30 -2.38 8.28
N LYS A 81 11.26 -1.97 8.99
CA LYS A 81 10.96 -0.56 9.23
C LYS A 81 12.10 0.14 9.97
N LYS A 82 12.66 -0.52 10.98
CA LYS A 82 13.79 0.01 11.74
C LYS A 82 15.05 0.12 10.89
N LYS A 83 15.35 -0.95 10.15
CA LYS A 83 16.55 -1.03 9.30
C LYS A 83 16.57 0.05 8.23
N ARG A 84 15.43 0.36 7.65
CA ARG A 84 15.29 1.30 6.53
C ARG A 84 14.68 2.64 6.91
N ALA A 85 14.38 2.85 8.19
CA ALA A 85 13.76 4.09 8.70
C ALA A 85 12.47 4.45 7.96
N LEU A 86 11.59 3.45 7.78
CA LEU A 86 10.33 3.66 7.07
C LEU A 86 9.30 4.34 7.97
N PRO A 87 8.68 5.46 7.53
CA PRO A 87 7.74 6.21 8.36
C PRO A 87 6.30 5.70 8.29
N PHE A 88 5.99 4.75 7.42
CA PHE A 88 4.62 4.29 7.22
C PHE A 88 4.33 3.00 7.96
N THR A 89 3.03 2.77 8.20
CA THR A 89 2.52 1.55 8.80
C THR A 89 2.66 0.38 7.82
N LEU A 90 3.10 -0.76 8.32
CA LEU A 90 3.17 -2.01 7.55
C LEU A 90 2.16 -3.00 8.13
N LEU A 91 1.38 -3.62 7.25
CA LEU A 91 0.30 -4.53 7.63
C LEU A 91 0.61 -5.96 7.20
N THR A 92 0.09 -6.92 7.95
CA THR A 92 0.25 -8.34 7.66
C THR A 92 -1.05 -8.92 7.10
N ASP A 93 -1.01 -9.42 5.86
CA ASP A 93 -2.10 -10.14 5.20
C ASP A 93 -1.66 -11.60 5.03
N ALA A 94 -1.62 -12.35 6.13
CA ALA A 94 -0.98 -13.67 6.21
C ALA A 94 -1.55 -14.68 5.21
N ASP A 95 -2.86 -14.67 5.00
CA ASP A 95 -3.54 -15.62 4.11
C ASP A 95 -3.88 -15.02 2.74
N LEU A 96 -3.44 -13.80 2.46
CA LEU A 96 -3.70 -13.07 1.22
C LEU A 96 -5.18 -12.81 0.93
N THR A 97 -6.03 -12.81 1.94
CA THR A 97 -7.46 -12.53 1.77
C THR A 97 -7.68 -11.12 1.23
N VAL A 98 -7.02 -10.12 1.81
CA VAL A 98 -7.15 -8.73 1.38
C VAL A 98 -6.53 -8.55 0.00
N ALA A 99 -5.35 -9.14 -0.24
CA ALA A 99 -4.71 -9.09 -1.56
C ALA A 99 -5.63 -9.65 -2.63
N ASN A 100 -6.33 -10.75 -2.33
CA ASN A 100 -7.27 -11.34 -3.26
C ASN A 100 -8.45 -10.41 -3.56
N GLN A 101 -8.97 -9.72 -2.54
CA GLN A 101 -10.04 -8.74 -2.72
C GLN A 101 -9.63 -7.58 -3.63
N TYR A 102 -8.36 -7.20 -3.60
CA TYR A 102 -7.81 -6.12 -4.41
C TYR A 102 -7.21 -6.57 -5.74
N GLY A 103 -7.29 -7.87 -6.05
CA GLY A 103 -6.73 -8.39 -7.29
C GLY A 103 -5.21 -8.48 -7.32
N ALA A 104 -4.57 -8.43 -6.14
CA ALA A 104 -3.11 -8.48 -6.02
C ALA A 104 -2.57 -9.88 -5.68
N LYS A 105 -3.44 -10.89 -5.63
CA LYS A 105 -3.03 -12.27 -5.41
C LYS A 105 -2.89 -12.98 -6.76
N GLY A 106 -1.73 -13.57 -7.00
CA GLY A 106 -1.46 -14.35 -8.20
C GLY A 106 -1.20 -15.82 -7.89
N ILE A 107 -0.89 -16.59 -8.92
CA ILE A 107 -0.56 -18.02 -8.80
C ILE A 107 0.67 -18.21 -7.92
N MET A 108 1.64 -17.31 -8.03
CA MET A 108 2.90 -17.38 -7.28
C MET A 108 2.85 -16.63 -5.95
N GLY A 109 1.66 -16.22 -5.49
CA GLY A 109 1.48 -15.48 -4.26
C GLY A 109 1.18 -14.01 -4.48
N LEU A 110 1.67 -13.13 -3.61
CA LEU A 110 1.38 -11.70 -3.64
C LEU A 110 2.05 -11.01 -4.82
N LYS A 111 1.26 -10.27 -5.59
CA LYS A 111 1.76 -9.41 -6.66
C LYS A 111 2.03 -8.01 -6.12
N ARG A 112 3.02 -7.33 -6.69
CA ARG A 112 3.27 -5.93 -6.38
C ARG A 112 2.15 -5.09 -7.00
N ALA A 113 1.52 -4.24 -6.19
CA ALA A 113 0.39 -3.44 -6.65
C ALA A 113 0.25 -2.17 -5.83
N CYS A 114 -0.32 -1.12 -6.45
CA CYS A 114 -0.60 0.14 -5.77
C CYS A 114 -2.04 0.54 -6.04
N PHE A 115 -2.71 1.05 -5.00
CA PHE A 115 -4.09 1.51 -5.07
C PHE A 115 -4.21 2.85 -4.37
N LEU A 116 -4.94 3.78 -4.98
CA LEU A 116 -5.25 5.08 -4.35
C LEU A 116 -6.72 5.11 -3.99
N ILE A 117 -6.99 5.45 -2.74
CA ILE A 117 -8.33 5.55 -2.17
C ILE A 117 -8.51 6.98 -1.69
N ASP A 118 -9.61 7.62 -2.09
CA ASP A 118 -9.84 9.02 -1.73
C ASP A 118 -10.41 9.18 -0.31
N GLU A 119 -10.68 10.43 0.07
CA GLU A 119 -11.12 10.76 1.43
C GLU A 119 -12.47 10.15 1.79
N THR A 120 -13.28 9.79 0.79
CA THR A 120 -14.58 9.15 1.00
C THR A 120 -14.53 7.63 0.91
N GLY A 121 -13.36 7.08 0.66
CA GLY A 121 -13.16 5.63 0.58
C GLY A 121 -13.35 5.04 -0.82
N VAL A 122 -13.46 5.89 -1.83
CA VAL A 122 -13.65 5.45 -3.22
C VAL A 122 -12.32 5.14 -3.87
N LEU A 123 -12.25 4.01 -4.58
CA LEU A 123 -11.05 3.61 -5.32
C LEU A 123 -10.89 4.50 -6.56
N ARG A 124 -9.77 5.22 -6.63
CA ARG A 124 -9.53 6.19 -7.70
C ARG A 124 -8.38 5.81 -8.64
N TYR A 125 -7.56 4.84 -8.26
CA TYR A 125 -6.42 4.40 -9.07
C TYR A 125 -6.06 2.97 -8.69
N GLN A 126 -5.70 2.17 -9.68
CA GLN A 126 -5.21 0.81 -9.45
C GLN A 126 -4.13 0.47 -10.47
N HIS A 127 -3.10 -0.21 -10.01
CA HIS A 127 -2.05 -0.72 -10.88
C HIS A 127 -1.46 -1.99 -10.24
N VAL A 128 -1.55 -3.10 -10.98
CA VAL A 128 -0.96 -4.38 -10.56
C VAL A 128 0.17 -4.69 -11.53
N GLU A 129 1.38 -4.88 -11.00
CA GLU A 129 2.55 -5.15 -11.83
C GLU A 129 2.46 -6.56 -12.43
N LEU A 130 2.90 -6.69 -13.69
CA LEU A 130 2.93 -7.98 -14.37
C LEU A 130 4.05 -8.88 -13.83
N THR A 131 5.15 -8.28 -13.36
CA THR A 131 6.27 -9.01 -12.76
C THR A 131 6.73 -8.31 -11.49
N ALA A 132 7.38 -9.06 -10.60
CA ALA A 132 7.90 -8.52 -9.35
C ALA A 132 9.10 -7.56 -9.55
N LEU A 133 9.65 -7.46 -10.76
CA LEU A 133 10.79 -6.60 -11.06
C LEU A 133 10.40 -5.14 -11.26
N PHE A 134 9.13 -4.85 -11.56
CA PHE A 134 8.66 -3.50 -11.81
C PHE A 134 7.88 -2.96 -10.62
N ARG A 135 7.85 -1.64 -10.48
CA ARG A 135 7.14 -0.94 -9.42
C ARG A 135 6.69 0.44 -9.90
N ARG A 136 5.67 0.99 -9.22
CA ARG A 136 5.30 2.38 -9.45
C ARG A 136 6.28 3.29 -8.72
N SER A 137 6.77 4.31 -9.42
CA SER A 137 7.66 5.31 -8.82
C SER A 137 6.88 6.27 -7.93
N ARG A 138 7.60 6.97 -7.06
CA ARG A 138 7.02 8.08 -6.28
C ARG A 138 6.36 9.10 -7.21
N ALA A 139 7.04 9.49 -8.28
CA ALA A 139 6.53 10.49 -9.21
C ALA A 139 5.20 10.05 -9.85
N GLU A 140 5.08 8.77 -10.22
CA GLU A 140 3.86 8.24 -10.80
C GLU A 140 2.69 8.29 -9.81
N LEU A 141 2.93 7.93 -8.55
CA LEU A 141 1.89 7.96 -7.52
C LEU A 141 1.50 9.38 -7.14
N VAL A 142 2.48 10.28 -7.03
CA VAL A 142 2.23 11.69 -6.75
C VAL A 142 1.41 12.31 -7.88
N ALA A 143 1.76 12.04 -9.13
CA ALA A 143 1.00 12.52 -10.28
C ALA A 143 -0.45 12.03 -10.25
N ALA A 144 -0.67 10.75 -9.90
CA ALA A 144 -2.02 10.21 -9.79
C ALA A 144 -2.82 10.89 -8.67
N LEU A 145 -2.17 11.17 -7.53
CA LEU A 145 -2.80 11.90 -6.41
C LEU A 145 -3.15 13.33 -6.80
N GLU A 146 -2.28 14.01 -7.53
CA GLU A 146 -2.52 15.38 -7.97
C GLU A 146 -3.76 15.48 -8.86
N LYS A 147 -4.02 14.47 -9.69
CA LYS A 147 -5.22 14.40 -10.52
C LYS A 147 -6.50 14.36 -9.69
N LEU A 148 -6.46 13.82 -8.48
CA LEU A 148 -7.63 13.76 -7.59
C LEU A 148 -7.96 15.15 -7.03
N SER A 149 -7.00 16.06 -7.03
CA SER A 149 -7.17 17.41 -6.48
C SER A 149 -7.65 18.44 -7.53
N SER A 150 -7.67 18.04 -8.82
CA SER A 150 -8.09 18.93 -9.90
C SER A 150 -9.57 18.80 -10.26
#